data_7b13719acbe0d02b91294e368e48a65b
#
_entry.id   7b13719acbe0d02b91294e368e48a65b
#
_cell.length_a   1.000
_cell.length_b   1.000
_cell.length_c   1.000
_cell.angle_alpha   90.00
_cell.angle_beta   90.00
_cell.angle_gamma   90.00
#
_symmetry.space_group_name_H-M   'P 1'
#
loop_
_entity.id
_entity.type
_entity.pdbx_description
1 polymer ?
#
loop_
_entity_poly.entity_id
_entity_poly.type
_entity_poly.pdbx_seq_one_letter_code
_entity_poly.pdbx_strand_id
1 'polypeptide(L)'
;DRCSIENAEVDELKEHPNVEMMFNTEVVRVEGDSAIRKVVLRNRVTGKETIYTAPENDFCGVFVFVGYAPENELVKGKVELDPQGYIITDRDQKTNIDGVYAAGDICVKNLRQVVTAVSDGAVAATSMEKYLGQLYRKLGIKRTYVKREMKEAAKAENAPKAEAGAFLDDATRQALAPVLARFTRPIRLRLYTDDSQMTEE
;
A
#
# COMPACT_ATOMS: atom_id res chain seq x y z
N ASP A 1 -20.27 15.59 11.29
CA ASP A 1 -19.17 14.66 11.08
C ASP A 1 -18.43 15.05 9.80
N ARG A 2 -17.13 15.17 9.89
CA ARG A 2 -16.29 15.42 8.71
C ARG A 2 -15.89 14.07 8.12
N CYS A 3 -16.25 13.83 6.86
CA CYS A 3 -15.62 12.81 6.06
C CYS A 3 -14.14 13.19 5.91
N SER A 4 -13.22 12.26 6.08
CA SER A 4 -11.78 12.49 5.90
C SER A 4 -11.37 12.54 4.42
N ILE A 5 -12.32 12.29 3.52
CA ILE A 5 -12.18 12.37 2.06
C ILE A 5 -12.38 13.85 1.65
N GLU A 6 -11.71 14.30 0.61
CA GLU A 6 -11.90 15.64 0.06
C GLU A 6 -13.34 15.83 -0.43
N ASN A 7 -13.88 17.03 -0.25
CA ASN A 7 -15.30 17.31 -0.56
C ASN A 7 -15.65 17.00 -2.03
N ALA A 8 -14.72 17.20 -2.97
CA ALA A 8 -14.93 16.89 -4.38
C ALA A 8 -15.21 15.40 -4.64
N GLU A 9 -14.45 14.50 -3.97
CA GLU A 9 -14.65 13.05 -4.07
C GLU A 9 -15.97 12.61 -3.43
N VAL A 10 -16.37 13.25 -2.34
CA VAL A 10 -17.68 12.99 -1.69
C VAL A 10 -18.84 13.38 -2.60
N ASP A 11 -18.73 14.51 -3.30
CA ASP A 11 -19.78 14.97 -4.19
C ASP A 11 -19.89 14.08 -5.43
N GLU A 12 -18.77 13.63 -5.99
CA GLU A 12 -18.76 12.63 -7.07
C GLU A 12 -19.43 11.32 -6.64
N LEU A 13 -19.11 10.80 -5.44
CA LEU A 13 -19.73 9.58 -4.91
C LEU A 13 -21.25 9.70 -4.76
N LYS A 14 -21.77 10.86 -4.39
CA LYS A 14 -23.22 11.08 -4.25
C LYS A 14 -23.98 11.04 -5.59
N GLU A 15 -23.29 11.32 -6.69
CA GLU A 15 -23.89 11.29 -8.03
C GLU A 15 -24.08 9.85 -8.55
N HIS A 16 -23.43 8.86 -7.93
CA HIS A 16 -23.55 7.47 -8.34
C HIS A 16 -24.79 6.80 -7.73
N PRO A 17 -25.75 6.30 -8.53
CA PRO A 17 -27.01 5.75 -8.03
C PRO A 17 -26.88 4.45 -7.23
N ASN A 18 -25.72 3.80 -7.29
CA ASN A 18 -25.39 2.57 -6.60
C ASN A 18 -24.52 2.78 -5.35
N VAL A 19 -24.31 4.03 -4.94
CA VAL A 19 -23.55 4.39 -3.75
C VAL A 19 -24.50 4.93 -2.69
N GLU A 20 -24.45 4.34 -1.51
CA GLU A 20 -25.15 4.83 -0.33
C GLU A 20 -24.14 5.26 0.73
N MET A 21 -24.25 6.51 1.20
CA MET A 21 -23.39 7.04 2.26
C MET A 21 -24.09 6.96 3.61
N MET A 22 -23.52 6.18 4.51
CA MET A 22 -24.05 5.97 5.87
C MET A 22 -23.21 6.72 6.89
N PHE A 23 -23.57 7.96 7.19
CA PHE A 23 -22.88 8.78 8.19
C PHE A 23 -23.13 8.28 9.62
N ASN A 24 -22.21 8.62 10.53
CA ASN A 24 -22.26 8.22 11.95
C ASN A 24 -22.41 6.69 12.14
N THR A 25 -21.91 5.91 11.20
CA THR A 25 -22.11 4.47 11.17
C THR A 25 -20.75 3.76 11.31
N GLU A 26 -20.72 2.76 12.16
CA GLU A 26 -19.57 1.88 12.35
C GLU A 26 -19.93 0.43 11.99
N VAL A 27 -18.94 -0.32 11.53
CA VAL A 27 -19.05 -1.78 11.34
C VAL A 27 -18.81 -2.43 12.70
N VAL A 28 -19.84 -3.12 13.22
CA VAL A 28 -19.77 -3.82 14.52
C VAL A 28 -19.15 -5.20 14.35
N ARG A 29 -19.60 -5.95 13.33
CA ARG A 29 -19.07 -7.26 13.01
C ARG A 29 -19.42 -7.65 11.57
N VAL A 30 -18.68 -8.60 11.06
CA VAL A 30 -18.93 -9.27 9.79
C VAL A 30 -19.15 -10.75 10.04
N GLU A 31 -20.07 -11.37 9.28
CA GLU A 31 -20.41 -12.77 9.41
C GLU A 31 -20.36 -13.44 8.03
N GLY A 32 -19.92 -14.68 8.01
CA GLY A 32 -19.84 -15.49 6.80
C GLY A 32 -19.11 -16.80 7.05
N ASP A 33 -18.89 -17.55 5.98
CA ASP A 33 -18.13 -18.80 5.96
C ASP A 33 -16.78 -18.63 5.26
N SER A 34 -16.71 -19.01 3.99
CA SER A 34 -15.56 -18.74 3.10
C SER A 34 -15.58 -17.32 2.51
N ALA A 35 -16.70 -16.61 2.64
CA ALA A 35 -16.89 -15.24 2.17
C ALA A 35 -17.82 -14.49 3.12
N ILE A 36 -17.73 -13.16 3.12
CA ILE A 36 -18.58 -12.30 3.95
C ILE A 36 -20.01 -12.33 3.37
N ARG A 37 -20.99 -12.71 4.21
CA ARG A 37 -22.40 -12.79 3.86
C ARG A 37 -23.24 -11.70 4.52
N LYS A 38 -22.83 -11.25 5.71
CA LYS A 38 -23.53 -10.22 6.47
C LYS A 38 -22.56 -9.22 7.06
N VAL A 39 -23.00 -7.97 7.12
CA VAL A 39 -22.29 -6.89 7.80
C VAL A 39 -23.26 -6.23 8.77
N VAL A 40 -22.93 -6.20 10.04
CA VAL A 40 -23.71 -5.53 11.07
C VAL A 40 -23.16 -4.15 11.27
N LEU A 41 -24.01 -3.17 11.03
CA LEU A 41 -23.73 -1.74 11.11
C LEU A 41 -24.45 -1.16 12.30
N ARG A 42 -23.82 -0.22 13.01
CA ARG A 42 -24.44 0.52 14.11
C ARG A 42 -24.31 2.02 13.89
N ASN A 43 -25.43 2.71 13.99
CA ASN A 43 -25.39 4.16 14.03
C ASN A 43 -24.93 4.64 15.41
N ARG A 44 -23.83 5.35 15.49
CA ARG A 44 -23.18 5.81 16.74
C ARG A 44 -24.00 6.84 17.52
N VAL A 45 -24.92 7.54 16.86
CA VAL A 45 -25.77 8.57 17.48
C VAL A 45 -27.03 7.96 18.07
N THR A 46 -27.70 7.09 17.30
CA THR A 46 -28.99 6.50 17.69
C THR A 46 -28.84 5.14 18.38
N GLY A 47 -27.68 4.50 18.29
CA GLY A 47 -27.44 3.14 18.73
C GLY A 47 -28.13 2.06 17.90
N LYS A 48 -28.90 2.44 16.85
CA LYS A 48 -29.64 1.50 16.03
C LYS A 48 -28.69 0.63 15.21
N GLU A 49 -28.91 -0.68 15.26
CA GLU A 49 -28.22 -1.64 14.40
C GLU A 49 -29.00 -1.91 13.12
N THR A 50 -28.28 -2.05 12.03
CA THR A 50 -28.81 -2.44 10.71
C THR A 50 -27.94 -3.58 10.19
N ILE A 51 -28.58 -4.60 9.63
CA ILE A 51 -27.88 -5.76 9.06
C ILE A 51 -27.99 -5.67 7.54
N TYR A 52 -26.84 -5.55 6.89
CA TYR A 52 -26.74 -5.78 5.46
C TYR A 52 -26.49 -7.26 5.23
N THR A 53 -27.29 -7.87 4.37
CA THR A 53 -27.14 -9.29 3.98
C THR A 53 -26.86 -9.33 2.48
N ALA A 54 -25.80 -10.01 2.07
CA ALA A 54 -25.52 -10.26 0.66
C ALA A 54 -26.68 -11.02 0.01
N PRO A 55 -26.96 -10.81 -1.29
CA PRO A 55 -27.93 -11.59 -2.03
C PRO A 55 -27.68 -13.09 -1.91
N GLU A 56 -28.70 -13.90 -2.12
CA GLU A 56 -28.57 -15.35 -2.09
C GLU A 56 -27.55 -15.81 -3.16
N ASN A 57 -26.62 -16.67 -2.76
CA ASN A 57 -25.49 -17.15 -3.58
C ASN A 57 -24.48 -16.07 -4.01
N ASP A 58 -24.48 -14.91 -3.37
CA ASP A 58 -23.52 -13.84 -3.59
C ASP A 58 -22.76 -13.53 -2.28
N PHE A 59 -21.75 -12.67 -2.34
CA PHE A 59 -20.94 -12.26 -1.20
C PHE A 59 -20.71 -10.74 -1.25
N CYS A 60 -20.32 -10.16 -0.13
CA CYS A 60 -19.90 -8.78 -0.07
C CYS A 60 -18.43 -8.67 0.35
N GLY A 61 -17.78 -7.59 -0.10
CA GLY A 61 -16.45 -7.19 0.35
C GLY A 61 -16.56 -6.06 1.36
N VAL A 62 -15.66 -6.07 2.35
CA VAL A 62 -15.49 -4.95 3.29
C VAL A 62 -14.07 -4.42 3.13
N PHE A 63 -13.96 -3.16 2.73
CA PHE A 63 -12.69 -2.46 2.60
C PHE A 63 -12.52 -1.50 3.77
N VAL A 64 -11.39 -1.62 4.48
CA VAL A 64 -11.12 -0.84 5.69
C VAL A 64 -10.18 0.31 5.34
N PHE A 65 -10.73 1.53 5.29
CA PHE A 65 -9.99 2.78 5.03
C PHE A 65 -10.16 3.76 6.20
N VAL A 66 -9.83 3.32 7.40
CA VAL A 66 -10.03 4.09 8.65
C VAL A 66 -8.78 4.84 9.12
N GLY A 67 -7.76 4.91 8.27
CA GLY A 67 -6.47 5.52 8.56
C GLY A 67 -5.36 4.48 8.75
N TYR A 68 -4.18 4.97 9.11
CA TYR A 68 -2.96 4.16 9.27
C TYR A 68 -2.44 4.30 10.70
N ALA A 69 -1.93 3.22 11.24
CA ALA A 69 -1.14 3.21 12.48
C ALA A 69 0.24 2.61 12.16
N PRO A 70 1.34 3.29 12.50
CA PRO A 70 2.67 2.75 12.24
C PRO A 70 2.98 1.57 13.19
N GLU A 71 3.48 0.48 12.62
CA GLU A 71 3.97 -0.69 13.35
C GLU A 71 5.35 -0.39 13.94
N ASN A 72 5.39 0.30 15.08
CA ASN A 72 6.60 0.84 15.68
C ASN A 72 7.13 0.05 16.90
N GLU A 73 6.54 -1.07 17.25
CA GLU A 73 6.86 -1.86 18.45
C GLU A 73 8.37 -2.19 18.57
N LEU A 74 9.06 -2.48 17.47
CA LEU A 74 10.48 -2.80 17.44
C LEU A 74 11.37 -1.61 17.87
N VAL A 75 10.93 -0.39 17.64
CA VAL A 75 11.72 0.83 17.78
C VAL A 75 11.21 1.76 18.86
N LYS A 76 10.03 1.48 19.39
CA LYS A 76 9.39 2.26 20.47
C LYS A 76 10.30 2.35 21.70
N GLY A 77 10.50 3.55 22.20
CA GLY A 77 11.42 3.82 23.31
C GLY A 77 12.90 3.78 22.95
N LYS A 78 13.25 3.54 21.69
CA LYS A 78 14.63 3.55 21.19
C LYS A 78 14.92 4.75 20.29
N VAL A 79 14.04 5.02 19.33
CA VAL A 79 14.15 6.19 18.44
C VAL A 79 13.08 7.21 18.77
N GLU A 80 13.28 8.45 18.34
CA GLU A 80 12.28 9.51 18.48
C GLU A 80 11.10 9.25 17.55
N LEU A 81 9.90 9.33 18.11
CA LEU A 81 8.63 9.19 17.42
C LEU A 81 7.82 10.48 17.55
N ASP A 82 7.00 10.78 16.56
CA ASP A 82 6.02 11.84 16.65
C ASP A 82 4.82 11.42 17.54
N PRO A 83 3.89 12.34 17.85
CA PRO A 83 2.72 12.02 18.66
C PRO A 83 1.81 10.92 18.09
N GLN A 84 1.89 10.67 16.77
CA GLN A 84 1.15 9.63 16.06
C GLN A 84 1.90 8.28 16.01
N GLY A 85 3.16 8.25 16.47
CA GLY A 85 4.00 7.06 16.53
C GLY A 85 4.87 6.83 15.30
N TYR A 86 4.98 7.79 14.38
CA TYR A 86 5.88 7.71 13.23
C TYR A 86 7.31 8.08 13.60
N ILE A 87 8.28 7.45 12.95
CA ILE A 87 9.71 7.73 13.20
C ILE A 87 10.07 9.10 12.65
N ILE A 88 10.69 9.93 13.49
CA ILE A 88 11.22 11.23 13.08
C ILE A 88 12.59 11.02 12.41
N THR A 89 12.73 11.49 11.16
CA THR A 89 13.98 11.46 10.40
C THR A 89 14.31 12.84 9.84
N ASP A 90 15.60 13.06 9.57
CA ASP A 90 16.03 14.20 8.77
C ASP A 90 15.88 13.94 7.25
N ARG A 91 16.35 14.88 6.42
CA ARG A 91 16.31 14.76 4.96
C ARG A 91 17.22 13.65 4.40
N ASP A 92 18.19 13.20 5.18
CA ASP A 92 19.10 12.10 4.87
C ASP A 92 18.57 10.75 5.40
N GLN A 93 17.33 10.71 5.91
CA GLN A 93 16.68 9.55 6.52
C GLN A 93 17.39 9.06 7.81
N LYS A 94 18.12 9.95 8.51
CA LYS A 94 18.76 9.63 9.79
C LYS A 94 17.75 9.80 10.93
N THR A 95 17.79 8.91 11.88
CA THR A 95 17.08 9.06 13.16
C THR A 95 17.93 9.86 14.15
N ASN A 96 17.42 10.05 15.35
CA ASN A 96 18.16 10.64 16.48
C ASN A 96 19.32 9.74 16.97
N ILE A 97 19.42 8.49 16.52
CA ILE A 97 20.51 7.58 16.88
C ILE A 97 21.51 7.50 15.76
N ASP A 98 22.78 7.76 16.08
CA ASP A 98 23.87 7.70 15.10
C ASP A 98 24.00 6.31 14.48
N GLY A 99 24.05 6.24 13.16
CA GLY A 99 24.10 4.99 12.39
C GLY A 99 22.76 4.27 12.21
N VAL A 100 21.66 4.81 12.74
CA VAL A 100 20.31 4.26 12.56
C VAL A 100 19.53 5.15 11.60
N TYR A 101 18.94 4.52 10.59
CA TYR A 101 18.16 5.16 9.54
C TYR A 101 16.78 4.53 9.47
N ALA A 102 15.80 5.31 9.06
CA ALA A 102 14.45 4.83 8.81
C ALA A 102 13.95 5.36 7.45
N ALA A 103 13.15 4.57 6.75
CA ALA A 103 12.65 4.88 5.43
C ALA A 103 11.24 4.32 5.21
N GLY A 104 10.48 4.92 4.32
CA GLY A 104 9.16 4.46 3.94
C GLY A 104 8.05 5.03 4.81
N ASP A 105 6.91 4.35 4.79
CA ASP A 105 5.66 4.84 5.37
C ASP A 105 5.65 4.91 6.90
N ILE A 106 6.62 4.29 7.54
CA ILE A 106 6.80 4.37 9.00
C ILE A 106 7.39 5.71 9.45
N CYS A 107 7.93 6.50 8.53
CA CYS A 107 8.50 7.80 8.82
C CYS A 107 7.46 8.92 8.77
N VAL A 108 7.76 10.04 9.43
CA VAL A 108 6.97 11.28 9.33
C VAL A 108 7.04 11.81 7.90
N LYS A 109 5.91 11.84 7.20
CA LYS A 109 5.79 12.35 5.82
C LYS A 109 4.36 12.72 5.45
N ASN A 110 4.23 13.57 4.44
CA ASN A 110 2.93 14.02 3.94
C ASN A 110 2.31 13.02 2.96
N LEU A 111 3.12 12.30 2.19
CA LEU A 111 2.64 11.39 1.14
C LEU A 111 3.20 9.99 1.38
N ARG A 112 2.30 9.01 1.48
CA ARG A 112 2.60 7.59 1.65
C ARG A 112 2.21 6.84 0.38
N GLN A 113 3.21 6.60 -0.47
CA GLN A 113 3.09 5.91 -1.75
C GLN A 113 4.32 5.03 -1.96
N VAL A 114 4.19 3.99 -2.78
CA VAL A 114 5.31 3.09 -3.12
C VAL A 114 6.53 3.88 -3.62
N VAL A 115 6.31 4.86 -4.51
CA VAL A 115 7.38 5.68 -5.07
C VAL A 115 8.11 6.50 -3.99
N THR A 116 7.40 7.05 -3.01
CA THR A 116 8.02 7.80 -1.91
C THR A 116 8.79 6.89 -0.96
N ALA A 117 8.28 5.69 -0.70
CA ALA A 117 8.99 4.70 0.11
C ALA A 117 10.27 4.22 -0.56
N VAL A 118 10.27 3.99 -1.88
CA VAL A 118 11.46 3.64 -2.67
C VAL A 118 12.47 4.79 -2.65
N SER A 119 12.02 6.03 -2.82
CA SER A 119 12.87 7.21 -2.75
C SER A 119 13.58 7.32 -1.40
N ASP A 120 12.84 7.16 -0.30
CA ASP A 120 13.42 7.20 1.05
C ASP A 120 14.49 6.11 1.23
N GLY A 121 14.20 4.90 0.74
CA GLY A 121 15.16 3.79 0.78
C GLY A 121 16.45 4.10 0.04
N ALA A 122 16.37 4.74 -1.14
CA ALA A 122 17.53 5.16 -1.91
C ALA A 122 18.35 6.24 -1.16
N VAL A 123 17.68 7.22 -0.56
CA VAL A 123 18.32 8.27 0.26
C VAL A 123 18.99 7.65 1.48
N ALA A 124 18.30 6.78 2.22
CA ALA A 124 18.83 6.10 3.40
C ALA A 124 20.09 5.28 3.04
N ALA A 125 20.03 4.48 1.96
CA ALA A 125 21.14 3.65 1.53
C ALA A 125 22.38 4.52 1.18
N THR A 126 22.18 5.60 0.44
CA THR A 126 23.26 6.54 0.09
C THR A 126 23.86 7.22 1.33
N SER A 127 23.01 7.59 2.27
CA SER A 127 23.42 8.22 3.52
C SER A 127 24.20 7.26 4.42
N MET A 128 23.76 6.01 4.52
CA MET A 128 24.48 4.94 5.21
C MET A 128 25.84 4.67 4.60
N GLU A 129 25.96 4.67 3.26
CA GLU A 129 27.25 4.49 2.59
C GLU A 129 28.24 5.58 2.95
N LYS A 130 27.79 6.85 2.92
CA LYS A 130 28.63 8.01 3.32
C LYS A 130 29.05 7.89 4.78
N TYR A 131 28.13 7.55 5.67
CA TYR A 131 28.39 7.35 7.09
C TYR A 131 29.43 6.25 7.33
N LEU A 132 29.26 5.09 6.73
CA LEU A 132 30.21 3.99 6.85
C LEU A 132 31.59 4.36 6.29
N GLY A 133 31.64 5.09 5.18
CA GLY A 133 32.90 5.57 4.63
C GLY A 133 33.66 6.53 5.56
N GLN A 134 32.93 7.37 6.32
CA GLN A 134 33.51 8.25 7.34
C GLN A 134 33.95 7.45 8.57
N LEU A 135 33.12 6.53 9.03
CA LEU A 135 33.39 5.67 10.19
C LEU A 135 34.64 4.82 9.96
N TYR A 136 34.75 4.15 8.81
CA TYR A 136 35.92 3.34 8.47
C TYR A 136 37.22 4.16 8.41
N ARG A 137 37.15 5.38 7.84
CA ARG A 137 38.29 6.28 7.88
C ARG A 137 38.68 6.68 9.29
N LYS A 138 37.72 7.00 10.15
CA LYS A 138 37.93 7.37 11.55
C LYS A 138 38.53 6.21 12.37
N LEU A 139 38.12 4.98 12.09
CA LEU A 139 38.59 3.78 12.79
C LEU A 139 39.84 3.16 12.17
N GLY A 140 40.36 3.69 11.04
CA GLY A 140 41.50 3.11 10.33
C GLY A 140 41.22 1.75 9.69
N ILE A 141 39.96 1.39 9.50
CA ILE A 141 39.53 0.11 8.92
C ILE A 141 39.59 0.20 7.40
N LYS A 142 40.35 -0.71 6.77
CA LYS A 142 40.33 -0.84 5.30
C LYS A 142 39.02 -1.51 4.86
N ARG A 143 38.30 -0.88 3.94
CA ARG A 143 37.13 -1.49 3.29
C ARG A 143 37.56 -2.73 2.50
N THR A 144 37.12 -3.89 2.92
CA THR A 144 37.25 -5.12 2.13
C THR A 144 35.95 -5.26 1.34
N TYR A 145 35.99 -5.01 0.05
CA TYR A 145 34.87 -5.34 -0.82
C TYR A 145 34.87 -6.85 -1.04
N VAL A 146 33.98 -7.56 -0.38
CA VAL A 146 33.66 -8.92 -0.80
C VAL A 146 32.98 -8.78 -2.17
N LYS A 147 33.73 -9.09 -3.24
CA LYS A 147 33.15 -9.24 -4.56
C LYS A 147 32.14 -10.37 -4.45
N ARG A 148 30.87 -10.04 -4.17
CA ARG A 148 29.80 -11.01 -4.40
C ARG A 148 29.88 -11.35 -5.88
N GLU A 149 30.35 -12.55 -6.21
CA GLU A 149 30.01 -13.14 -7.49
C GLU A 149 28.49 -13.12 -7.50
N MET A 150 27.91 -12.20 -8.26
CA MET A 150 26.51 -12.34 -8.64
C MET A 150 26.49 -13.70 -9.30
N LYS A 151 26.00 -14.75 -8.56
CA LYS A 151 25.49 -15.93 -9.24
C LYS A 151 24.59 -15.32 -10.30
N GLU A 152 24.97 -15.45 -11.55
CA GLU A 152 24.08 -15.13 -12.66
C GLU A 152 22.77 -15.75 -12.24
N ALA A 153 21.77 -14.90 -12.00
CA ALA A 153 20.42 -15.38 -11.79
C ALA A 153 20.23 -16.29 -12.99
N ALA A 154 20.07 -17.60 -12.72
CA ALA A 154 19.94 -18.59 -13.73
C ALA A 154 19.05 -17.92 -14.78
N LYS A 155 19.61 -17.65 -15.97
CA LYS A 155 18.84 -17.07 -17.04
C LYS A 155 17.59 -17.88 -17.06
N ALA A 156 16.46 -17.25 -16.73
CA ALA A 156 15.20 -17.86 -16.93
C ALA A 156 15.07 -18.03 -18.45
N GLU A 157 15.68 -19.12 -18.94
CA GLU A 157 15.69 -19.50 -20.37
C GLU A 157 14.29 -19.76 -20.89
N ASN A 158 13.29 -19.63 -20.02
CA ASN A 158 11.87 -19.81 -20.31
C ASN A 158 10.98 -18.67 -19.79
N ALA A 159 11.50 -17.47 -19.57
CA ALA A 159 10.58 -16.35 -19.50
C ALA A 159 9.98 -16.16 -20.90
N PRO A 160 8.67 -16.35 -21.09
CA PRO A 160 8.05 -16.05 -22.37
C PRO A 160 8.39 -14.60 -22.69
N LYS A 161 8.96 -14.36 -23.87
CA LYS A 161 9.18 -13.01 -24.38
C LYS A 161 7.80 -12.37 -24.43
N ALA A 162 7.53 -11.44 -23.53
CA ALA A 162 6.36 -10.59 -23.64
C ALA A 162 6.44 -9.93 -25.03
N GLU A 163 5.42 -10.10 -25.84
CA GLU A 163 5.29 -9.35 -27.08
C GLU A 163 5.35 -7.85 -26.71
N ALA A 164 6.16 -7.10 -27.45
CA ALA A 164 6.31 -5.68 -27.22
C ALA A 164 4.93 -5.03 -27.41
N GLY A 165 4.33 -4.56 -26.29
CA GLY A 165 3.01 -3.94 -26.27
C GLY A 165 2.02 -4.55 -25.29
N ALA A 166 2.18 -5.79 -24.84
CA ALA A 166 1.24 -6.40 -23.90
C ALA A 166 1.56 -5.98 -22.43
N PHE A 167 0.64 -5.28 -21.80
CA PHE A 167 0.74 -4.86 -20.39
C PHE A 167 0.82 -6.05 -19.42
N LEU A 168 0.24 -7.20 -19.79
CA LEU A 168 0.26 -8.45 -19.04
C LEU A 168 0.85 -9.56 -19.91
N ASP A 169 1.81 -10.31 -19.36
CA ASP A 169 2.33 -11.51 -20.00
C ASP A 169 1.26 -12.64 -20.07
N ASP A 170 1.45 -13.58 -20.97
CA ASP A 170 0.49 -14.67 -21.20
C ASP A 170 0.30 -15.57 -19.96
N ALA A 171 1.33 -15.74 -19.14
CA ALA A 171 1.23 -16.50 -17.90
C ALA A 171 0.33 -15.80 -16.89
N THR A 172 0.44 -14.49 -16.77
CA THR A 172 -0.43 -13.66 -15.92
C THR A 172 -1.86 -13.63 -16.46
N ARG A 173 -2.06 -13.54 -17.80
CA ARG A 173 -3.37 -13.63 -18.43
C ARG A 173 -4.04 -14.97 -18.15
N GLN A 174 -3.31 -16.08 -18.28
CA GLN A 174 -3.82 -17.42 -17.99
C GLN A 174 -4.15 -17.62 -16.51
N ALA A 175 -3.33 -17.07 -15.60
CA ALA A 175 -3.59 -17.13 -14.17
C ALA A 175 -4.81 -16.30 -13.76
N LEU A 176 -5.06 -15.18 -14.43
CA LEU A 176 -6.20 -14.30 -14.17
C LEU A 176 -7.51 -14.81 -14.80
N ALA A 177 -7.44 -15.53 -15.93
CA ALA A 177 -8.61 -16.01 -16.64
C ALA A 177 -9.63 -16.77 -15.77
N PRO A 178 -9.24 -17.73 -14.88
CA PRO A 178 -10.18 -18.43 -14.02
C PRO A 178 -10.73 -17.54 -12.90
N VAL A 179 -9.99 -16.51 -12.51
CA VAL A 179 -10.47 -15.52 -11.53
C VAL A 179 -11.51 -14.62 -12.18
N LEU A 180 -11.22 -14.10 -13.38
CA LEU A 180 -12.13 -13.23 -14.13
C LEU A 180 -13.39 -13.96 -14.59
N ALA A 181 -13.30 -15.25 -14.91
CA ALA A 181 -14.45 -16.07 -15.27
C ALA A 181 -15.49 -16.27 -14.14
N ARG A 182 -15.11 -15.99 -12.87
CA ARG A 182 -16.02 -16.01 -11.73
C ARG A 182 -16.92 -14.77 -11.64
N PHE A 183 -16.57 -13.70 -12.37
CA PHE A 183 -17.41 -12.51 -12.38
C PHE A 183 -18.60 -12.73 -13.32
N THR A 184 -19.77 -12.85 -12.77
CA THR A 184 -21.02 -13.04 -13.53
C THR A 184 -21.63 -11.73 -14.04
N ARG A 185 -21.06 -10.58 -13.65
CA ARG A 185 -21.46 -9.24 -14.08
C ARG A 185 -20.33 -8.55 -14.80
N PRO A 186 -20.60 -7.77 -15.86
CA PRO A 186 -19.56 -7.03 -16.57
C PRO A 186 -18.89 -6.02 -15.63
N ILE A 187 -17.57 -6.18 -15.47
CA ILE A 187 -16.74 -5.19 -14.76
C ILE A 187 -16.38 -4.12 -15.80
N ARG A 188 -16.76 -2.87 -15.57
CA ARG A 188 -16.24 -1.74 -16.34
C ARG A 188 -15.01 -1.21 -15.63
N LEU A 189 -13.83 -1.52 -16.14
CA LEU A 189 -12.61 -0.78 -15.82
C LEU A 189 -12.62 0.52 -16.63
N ARG A 190 -12.69 1.65 -15.96
CA ARG A 190 -12.35 2.94 -16.59
C ARG A 190 -10.90 3.23 -16.26
N LEU A 191 -10.03 3.07 -17.23
CA LEU A 191 -8.67 3.58 -17.19
C LEU A 191 -8.73 5.05 -17.62
N TYR A 192 -8.35 5.94 -16.73
CA TYR A 192 -8.08 7.33 -17.10
C TYR A 192 -6.61 7.39 -17.50
N THR A 193 -6.36 7.48 -18.78
CA THR A 193 -5.02 7.61 -19.34
C THR A 193 -4.88 8.98 -19.96
N ASP A 194 -3.68 9.55 -19.85
CA ASP A 194 -3.29 10.66 -20.68
C ASP A 194 -3.02 10.18 -22.13
N ASP A 195 -2.82 11.11 -23.07
CA ASP A 195 -2.53 10.83 -24.49
C ASP A 195 -1.19 10.12 -24.74
N SER A 196 -0.68 9.34 -23.80
CA SER A 196 0.52 8.56 -23.98
C SER A 196 0.23 7.27 -24.75
N GLN A 197 1.20 6.81 -25.54
CA GLN A 197 1.09 5.65 -26.48
C GLN A 197 0.68 4.30 -25.82
N MET A 198 0.40 4.23 -24.55
CA MET A 198 -0.08 3.03 -23.85
C MET A 198 -1.60 2.83 -23.90
N THR A 199 -2.33 3.67 -24.61
CA THR A 199 -3.80 3.70 -24.63
C THR A 199 -4.44 2.92 -25.79
N GLU A 200 -3.67 2.36 -26.71
CA GLU A 200 -4.19 1.73 -27.94
C GLU A 200 -4.32 0.19 -27.89
N GLU A 201 -4.28 -0.45 -26.70
CA GLU A 201 -4.52 -1.90 -26.60
C GLU A 201 -5.80 -2.22 -25.80
#